data_916be06e36177572cda9a39d93a38fcd
#
_entry.id   916be06e36177572cda9a39d93a38fcd
#
_cell.length_a   1.000
_cell.length_b   1.000
_cell.length_c   1.000
_cell.angle_alpha   90.00
_cell.angle_beta   90.00
_cell.angle_gamma   90.00
#
_symmetry.space_group_name_H-M   'P 1'
#
loop_
_entity.id
_entity.type
_entity.pdbx_description
1 polymer ?
#
loop_
_entity_poly.entity_id
_entity_poly.type
_entity_poly.pdbx_seq_one_letter_code
_entity_poly.pdbx_strand_id
1 'polypeptide(L)'
;MVKVIELGASNTIINNYIAELRNVEVQGDRMRFRKNLERIGEMIAYEISKTLDYETVTVTTPLGEKDMNIIVDQPVLATIMRAGLPLHQGFLNIFDKADNAFIAAYRKYDKNEDFEIRIEYYSAANIDGRVLMLVDPMLATGSSLVQCLDGLLHDEMKPSKLHLVAVIASAEGVDYVKKKLAKYDATLWVGNIDDELTAKAYIVPGLGDAGDLAYGEKE
;
A
#
# COMPACT_ATOMS: atom_id res chain seq x y z
N MET A 1 14.22 6.73 10.82
CA MET A 1 14.70 6.40 9.45
C MET A 1 13.72 5.39 8.86
N VAL A 2 13.19 5.62 7.65
CA VAL A 2 12.25 4.68 7.01
C VAL A 2 12.98 3.38 6.66
N LYS A 3 12.51 2.25 7.19
CA LYS A 3 12.98 0.91 6.82
C LYS A 3 12.35 0.51 5.49
N VAL A 4 13.10 -0.11 4.59
CA VAL A 4 12.59 -0.64 3.31
C VAL A 4 12.71 -2.15 3.32
N ILE A 5 11.63 -2.85 2.97
CA ILE A 5 11.58 -4.31 2.85
C ILE A 5 11.06 -4.65 1.47
N GLU A 6 11.93 -5.25 0.65
CA GLU A 6 11.60 -5.74 -0.68
C GLU A 6 11.30 -7.25 -0.61
N LEU A 7 10.04 -7.61 -0.75
CA LEU A 7 9.57 -9.00 -0.61
C LEU A 7 9.92 -9.85 -1.82
N GLY A 8 9.96 -9.24 -3.01
CA GLY A 8 10.33 -9.92 -4.26
C GLY A 8 11.81 -10.24 -4.39
N ALA A 9 12.67 -9.69 -3.52
CA ALA A 9 14.08 -10.05 -3.45
C ALA A 9 14.31 -11.51 -3.01
N SER A 10 13.31 -12.12 -2.36
CA SER A 10 13.31 -13.53 -1.96
C SER A 10 12.42 -14.37 -2.89
N ASN A 11 12.79 -15.63 -3.10
CA ASN A 11 11.98 -16.55 -3.90
C ASN A 11 10.72 -16.97 -3.13
N THR A 12 9.59 -16.34 -3.45
CA THR A 12 8.28 -16.64 -2.88
C THR A 12 7.20 -16.64 -3.96
N ILE A 13 5.99 -17.09 -3.64
CA ILE A 13 4.85 -17.05 -4.56
C ILE A 13 4.44 -15.63 -4.96
N ILE A 14 4.82 -14.61 -4.21
CA ILE A 14 4.62 -13.19 -4.58
C ILE A 14 5.20 -12.91 -5.96
N ASN A 15 6.39 -13.46 -6.26
CA ASN A 15 7.08 -13.24 -7.53
C ASN A 15 6.27 -13.73 -8.73
N ASN A 16 5.50 -14.82 -8.57
CA ASN A 16 4.62 -15.31 -9.63
C ASN A 16 3.50 -14.31 -9.94
N TYR A 17 2.87 -13.74 -8.90
CA TYR A 17 1.80 -12.76 -9.08
C TYR A 17 2.33 -11.44 -9.64
N ILE A 18 3.51 -10.99 -9.21
CA ILE A 18 4.16 -9.81 -9.78
C ILE A 18 4.52 -10.05 -11.26
N ALA A 19 5.03 -11.24 -11.60
CA ALA A 19 5.34 -11.59 -12.99
C ALA A 19 4.09 -11.53 -13.89
N GLU A 20 2.93 -12.02 -13.41
CA GLU A 20 1.66 -11.92 -14.15
C GLU A 20 1.17 -10.47 -14.27
N LEU A 21 1.35 -9.62 -13.24
CA LEU A 21 1.01 -8.20 -13.32
C LEU A 21 1.86 -7.44 -14.36
N ARG A 22 3.10 -7.89 -14.58
CA ARG A 22 4.04 -7.27 -15.55
C ARG A 22 3.87 -7.80 -16.97
N ASN A 23 3.42 -9.05 -17.13
CA ASN A 23 3.39 -9.73 -18.42
C ASN A 23 2.24 -9.20 -19.29
N VAL A 24 2.58 -8.57 -20.42
CA VAL A 24 1.62 -7.99 -21.38
C VAL A 24 0.62 -8.99 -21.95
N GLU A 25 0.96 -10.28 -21.98
CA GLU A 25 0.05 -11.34 -22.44
C GLU A 25 -1.02 -11.72 -21.40
N VAL A 26 -0.79 -11.37 -20.12
CA VAL A 26 -1.65 -11.77 -19.00
C VAL A 26 -2.34 -10.58 -18.35
N GLN A 27 -1.65 -9.46 -18.19
CA GLN A 27 -2.11 -8.28 -17.43
C GLN A 27 -3.40 -7.64 -17.96
N GLY A 28 -3.75 -7.88 -19.24
CA GLY A 28 -4.99 -7.37 -19.86
C GLY A 28 -6.27 -8.00 -19.31
N ASP A 29 -6.20 -9.15 -18.64
CA ASP A 29 -7.32 -9.72 -17.89
C ASP A 29 -7.52 -8.93 -16.59
N ARG A 30 -8.47 -7.99 -16.61
CA ARG A 30 -8.77 -7.11 -15.47
C ARG A 30 -9.13 -7.85 -14.20
N MET A 31 -9.85 -8.96 -14.30
CA MET A 31 -10.24 -9.77 -13.14
C MET A 31 -9.00 -10.41 -12.52
N ARG A 32 -8.15 -11.03 -13.34
CA ARG A 32 -6.89 -11.65 -12.89
C ARG A 32 -5.92 -10.60 -12.32
N PHE A 33 -5.82 -9.44 -12.95
CA PHE A 33 -5.01 -8.32 -12.49
C PHE A 33 -5.41 -7.88 -11.07
N ARG A 34 -6.71 -7.60 -10.86
CA ARG A 34 -7.22 -7.25 -9.52
C ARG A 34 -7.00 -8.39 -8.51
N LYS A 35 -7.22 -9.65 -8.92
CA LYS A 35 -7.05 -10.79 -8.01
C LYS A 35 -5.60 -11.01 -7.61
N ASN A 36 -4.65 -10.73 -8.49
CA ASN A 36 -3.23 -10.80 -8.15
C ASN A 36 -2.81 -9.67 -7.20
N LEU A 37 -3.32 -8.44 -7.39
CA LEU A 37 -3.12 -7.36 -6.41
C LEU A 37 -3.68 -7.72 -5.03
N GLU A 38 -4.87 -8.31 -4.97
CA GLU A 38 -5.49 -8.77 -3.72
C GLU A 38 -4.63 -9.84 -3.03
N ARG A 39 -4.16 -10.86 -3.75
CA ARG A 39 -3.28 -11.92 -3.22
C ARG A 39 -1.96 -11.37 -2.69
N ILE A 40 -1.36 -10.43 -3.42
CA ILE A 40 -0.13 -9.74 -2.96
C ILE A 40 -0.44 -8.95 -1.68
N GLY A 41 -1.60 -8.28 -1.63
CA GLY A 41 -2.06 -7.57 -0.42
C GLY A 41 -2.17 -8.48 0.80
N GLU A 42 -2.77 -9.66 0.66
CA GLU A 42 -2.87 -10.66 1.74
C GLU A 42 -1.48 -11.07 2.26
N MET A 43 -0.52 -11.32 1.36
CA MET A 43 0.82 -11.73 1.73
C MET A 43 1.60 -10.61 2.42
N ILE A 44 1.51 -9.37 1.91
CA ILE A 44 2.17 -8.23 2.55
C ILE A 44 1.53 -7.96 3.93
N ALA A 45 0.21 -8.02 4.04
CA ALA A 45 -0.50 -7.85 5.31
C ALA A 45 -0.07 -8.90 6.34
N TYR A 46 0.10 -10.17 5.93
CA TYR A 46 0.64 -11.22 6.79
C TYR A 46 2.07 -10.92 7.25
N GLU A 47 2.96 -10.45 6.35
CA GLU A 47 4.32 -10.06 6.75
C GLU A 47 4.31 -8.87 7.73
N ILE A 48 3.47 -7.87 7.50
CA ILE A 48 3.30 -6.73 8.41
C ILE A 48 2.78 -7.19 9.78
N SER A 49 1.87 -8.14 9.83
CA SER A 49 1.29 -8.64 11.08
C SER A 49 2.34 -9.12 12.08
N LYS A 50 3.48 -9.64 11.60
CA LYS A 50 4.61 -10.08 12.44
C LYS A 50 5.30 -8.94 13.21
N THR A 51 5.02 -7.69 12.85
CA THR A 51 5.62 -6.47 13.44
C THR A 51 4.67 -5.72 14.35
N LEU A 52 3.43 -6.19 14.49
CA LEU A 52 2.40 -5.60 15.34
C LEU A 52 2.57 -6.05 16.81
N ASP A 53 1.90 -5.35 17.70
CA ASP A 53 1.90 -5.67 19.11
C ASP A 53 0.82 -6.71 19.44
N TYR A 54 1.15 -7.67 20.30
CA TYR A 54 0.29 -8.79 20.67
C TYR A 54 0.13 -8.85 22.19
N GLU A 55 -1.06 -9.25 22.66
CA GLU A 55 -1.33 -9.59 24.05
C GLU A 55 -1.76 -11.04 24.20
N THR A 56 -1.51 -11.61 25.37
CA THR A 56 -1.96 -12.96 25.68
C THR A 56 -3.37 -12.91 26.25
N VAL A 57 -4.30 -13.65 25.63
CA VAL A 57 -5.66 -13.83 26.13
C VAL A 57 -5.98 -15.29 26.29
N THR A 58 -6.73 -15.63 27.33
CA THR A 58 -7.23 -17.00 27.54
C THR A 58 -8.49 -17.22 26.71
N VAL A 59 -8.44 -18.19 25.82
CA VAL A 59 -9.56 -18.58 24.94
C VAL A 59 -10.20 -19.87 25.50
N THR A 60 -11.50 -19.85 25.72
CA THR A 60 -12.28 -21.03 26.13
C THR A 60 -12.64 -21.87 24.89
N THR A 61 -12.27 -23.12 24.90
CA THR A 61 -12.60 -24.11 23.87
C THR A 61 -13.65 -25.10 24.41
N PRO A 62 -14.26 -25.95 23.57
CA PRO A 62 -15.17 -26.98 24.06
C PRO A 62 -14.55 -27.98 25.03
N LEU A 63 -13.21 -28.09 25.10
CA LEU A 63 -12.50 -29.09 25.90
C LEU A 63 -11.62 -28.48 27.02
N GLY A 64 -11.55 -27.14 27.13
CA GLY A 64 -10.74 -26.46 28.13
C GLY A 64 -10.35 -25.06 27.75
N GLU A 65 -9.28 -24.55 28.37
CA GLU A 65 -8.76 -23.21 28.14
C GLU A 65 -7.38 -23.25 27.51
N LYS A 66 -7.07 -22.23 26.67
CA LYS A 66 -5.76 -22.07 26.03
C LYS A 66 -5.40 -20.59 25.93
N ASP A 67 -4.19 -20.28 26.35
CA ASP A 67 -3.60 -18.95 26.15
C ASP A 67 -3.16 -18.79 24.68
N MET A 68 -3.60 -17.70 24.05
CA MET A 68 -3.31 -17.34 22.69
C MET A 68 -2.85 -15.88 22.62
N ASN A 69 -1.87 -15.60 21.75
CA ASN A 69 -1.49 -14.23 21.45
C ASN A 69 -2.35 -13.67 20.32
N ILE A 70 -3.02 -12.58 20.59
CA ILE A 70 -3.85 -11.85 19.60
C ILE A 70 -3.35 -10.42 19.42
N ILE A 71 -3.67 -9.80 18.28
CA ILE A 71 -3.32 -8.41 18.00
C ILE A 71 -4.07 -7.50 18.98
N VAL A 72 -3.32 -6.59 19.64
CA VAL A 72 -3.87 -5.66 20.63
C VAL A 72 -4.85 -4.70 19.97
N ASP A 73 -4.37 -3.96 18.97
CA ASP A 73 -5.15 -2.94 18.29
C ASP A 73 -5.22 -3.20 16.78
N GLN A 74 -6.43 -3.10 16.23
CA GLN A 74 -6.63 -3.18 14.79
C GLN A 74 -6.06 -1.94 14.09
N PRO A 75 -5.37 -2.10 12.96
CA PRO A 75 -4.82 -0.98 12.20
C PRO A 75 -5.92 -0.11 11.57
N VAL A 76 -5.53 1.06 11.08
CA VAL A 76 -6.30 1.82 10.10
C VAL A 76 -5.71 1.51 8.72
N LEU A 77 -6.54 1.03 7.81
CA LEU A 77 -6.18 0.72 6.42
C LEU A 77 -6.55 1.89 5.52
N ALA A 78 -5.58 2.53 4.91
CA ALA A 78 -5.79 3.62 3.96
C ALA A 78 -5.42 3.18 2.54
N THR A 79 -6.18 3.60 1.54
CA THR A 79 -5.90 3.30 0.13
C THR A 79 -6.06 4.50 -0.77
N ILE A 80 -5.19 4.59 -1.79
CA ILE A 80 -5.30 5.59 -2.85
C ILE A 80 -6.08 4.99 -4.02
N MET A 81 -7.29 5.51 -4.26
CA MET A 81 -8.14 5.08 -5.37
C MET A 81 -7.60 5.60 -6.70
N ARG A 82 -7.85 4.89 -7.81
CA ARG A 82 -8.61 3.64 -8.04
C ARG A 82 -7.75 2.38 -7.84
N ALA A 83 -6.47 2.45 -8.24
CA ALA A 83 -5.58 1.29 -8.35
C ALA A 83 -5.35 0.55 -7.01
N GLY A 84 -5.41 1.27 -5.89
CA GLY A 84 -5.20 0.69 -4.56
C GLY A 84 -6.32 -0.23 -4.07
N LEU A 85 -7.55 -0.14 -4.62
CA LEU A 85 -8.70 -0.89 -4.10
C LEU A 85 -8.52 -2.41 -4.04
N PRO A 86 -7.98 -3.10 -5.05
CA PRO A 86 -7.78 -4.54 -4.97
C PRO A 86 -6.70 -4.93 -3.96
N LEU A 87 -5.63 -4.14 -3.86
CA LEU A 87 -4.58 -4.34 -2.86
C LEU A 87 -5.15 -4.17 -1.44
N HIS A 88 -5.96 -3.13 -1.23
CA HIS A 88 -6.67 -2.87 0.02
C HIS A 88 -7.60 -4.03 0.41
N GLN A 89 -8.32 -4.62 -0.56
CA GLN A 89 -9.15 -5.79 -0.29
C GLN A 89 -8.33 -6.95 0.26
N GLY A 90 -7.11 -7.18 -0.22
CA GLY A 90 -6.20 -8.18 0.33
C GLY A 90 -5.83 -7.91 1.78
N PHE A 91 -5.62 -6.65 2.15
CA PHE A 91 -5.41 -6.26 3.55
C PHE A 91 -6.64 -6.49 4.41
N LEU A 92 -7.84 -6.18 3.91
CA LEU A 92 -9.10 -6.44 4.62
C LEU A 92 -9.38 -7.94 4.84
N ASN A 93 -8.91 -8.80 3.94
CA ASN A 93 -9.05 -10.25 4.12
C ASN A 93 -8.22 -10.77 5.31
N ILE A 94 -7.19 -10.05 5.74
CA ILE A 94 -6.33 -10.39 6.88
C ILE A 94 -6.74 -9.61 8.14
N PHE A 95 -7.01 -8.30 8.00
CA PHE A 95 -7.41 -7.41 9.10
C PHE A 95 -8.90 -7.06 8.97
N ASP A 96 -9.76 -8.04 9.15
CA ASP A 96 -11.21 -7.95 8.90
C ASP A 96 -11.96 -6.98 9.84
N LYS A 97 -11.33 -6.58 10.95
CA LYS A 97 -11.84 -5.60 11.92
C LYS A 97 -11.18 -4.23 11.81
N ALA A 98 -10.35 -4.01 10.81
CA ALA A 98 -9.65 -2.75 10.62
C ALA A 98 -10.62 -1.63 10.23
N ASP A 99 -10.36 -0.44 10.75
CA ASP A 99 -11.01 0.77 10.24
C ASP A 99 -10.39 1.18 8.91
N ASN A 100 -11.17 1.87 8.08
CA ASN A 100 -10.77 2.15 6.70
C ASN A 100 -10.70 3.65 6.41
N ALA A 101 -9.77 4.02 5.52
CA ALA A 101 -9.64 5.35 4.95
C ALA A 101 -9.50 5.24 3.42
N PHE A 102 -10.24 6.07 2.70
CA PHE A 102 -10.24 6.10 1.24
C PHE A 102 -9.84 7.48 0.75
N ILE A 103 -8.88 7.54 -0.17
CA ILE A 103 -8.35 8.76 -0.74
C ILE A 103 -8.57 8.75 -2.24
N ALA A 104 -9.30 9.72 -2.76
CA ALA A 104 -9.38 9.98 -4.19
C ALA A 104 -8.37 11.06 -4.55
N ALA A 105 -7.29 10.67 -5.20
CA ALA A 105 -6.27 11.57 -5.69
C ALA A 105 -6.07 11.38 -7.20
N TYR A 106 -5.90 12.47 -7.93
CA TYR A 106 -5.60 12.44 -9.35
C TYR A 106 -4.57 13.49 -9.74
N ARG A 107 -3.88 13.24 -10.86
CA ARG A 107 -2.94 14.19 -11.44
C ARG A 107 -3.71 15.19 -12.28
N LYS A 108 -3.63 16.47 -11.94
CA LYS A 108 -4.10 17.56 -12.78
C LYS A 108 -2.93 18.17 -13.51
N TYR A 109 -2.91 18.06 -14.82
CA TYR A 109 -1.89 18.67 -15.67
C TYR A 109 -2.20 20.16 -15.89
N ASP A 110 -1.18 20.99 -15.83
CA ASP A 110 -1.28 22.38 -16.24
C ASP A 110 -0.93 22.56 -17.73
N LYS A 111 -0.92 23.83 -18.20
CA LYS A 111 -0.62 24.14 -19.61
C LYS A 111 0.81 23.87 -20.03
N ASN A 112 1.72 23.63 -19.09
CA ASN A 112 3.14 23.37 -19.32
C ASN A 112 3.49 21.86 -19.19
N GLU A 113 2.47 20.98 -19.12
CA GLU A 113 2.60 19.56 -18.87
C GLU A 113 3.15 19.21 -17.46
N ASP A 114 3.31 20.19 -16.57
CA ASP A 114 3.54 19.95 -15.14
C ASP A 114 2.26 19.45 -14.49
N PHE A 115 2.35 18.57 -13.50
CA PHE A 115 1.17 18.07 -12.81
C PHE A 115 1.17 18.39 -11.33
N GLU A 116 -0.01 18.73 -10.82
CA GLU A 116 -0.31 18.84 -9.41
C GLU A 116 -1.20 17.66 -9.00
N ILE A 117 -0.92 17.08 -7.82
CA ILE A 117 -1.79 16.05 -7.25
C ILE A 117 -2.90 16.76 -6.49
N ARG A 118 -4.14 16.50 -6.89
CA ARG A 118 -5.32 16.98 -6.18
C ARG A 118 -5.99 15.85 -5.44
N ILE A 119 -6.22 16.08 -4.16
CA ILE A 119 -7.04 15.22 -3.31
C ILE A 119 -8.44 15.83 -3.34
N GLU A 120 -9.42 15.10 -3.92
CA GLU A 120 -10.80 15.56 -3.99
C GLU A 120 -11.69 15.02 -2.88
N TYR A 121 -11.34 13.87 -2.37
CA TYR A 121 -12.14 13.20 -1.35
C TYR A 121 -11.22 12.40 -0.42
N TYR A 122 -11.47 12.53 0.85
CA TYR A 122 -11.00 11.54 1.81
C TYR A 122 -12.07 11.25 2.85
N SER A 123 -12.17 10.00 3.26
CA SER A 123 -12.94 9.55 4.41
C SER A 123 -11.99 8.71 5.25
N ALA A 124 -11.78 9.10 6.48
CA ALA A 124 -10.84 8.41 7.35
C ALA A 124 -11.39 8.24 8.76
N ALA A 125 -11.08 7.13 9.40
CA ALA A 125 -11.20 6.94 10.83
C ALA A 125 -10.15 7.76 11.60
N ASN A 126 -10.27 7.85 12.92
CA ASN A 126 -9.22 8.44 13.74
C ASN A 126 -7.92 7.61 13.64
N ILE A 127 -6.81 8.27 13.31
CA ILE A 127 -5.49 7.66 13.07
C ILE A 127 -4.55 7.89 14.27
N ASP A 128 -4.86 8.89 15.11
CA ASP A 128 -3.94 9.29 16.19
C ASP A 128 -3.65 8.15 17.16
N GLY A 129 -2.37 7.90 17.38
CA GLY A 129 -1.88 6.81 18.24
C GLY A 129 -2.04 5.39 17.68
N ARG A 130 -2.60 5.22 16.49
CA ARG A 130 -2.89 3.90 15.88
C ARG A 130 -1.85 3.51 14.83
N VAL A 131 -1.79 2.23 14.51
CA VAL A 131 -1.02 1.76 13.35
C VAL A 131 -1.75 2.15 12.07
N LEU A 132 -1.08 2.89 11.19
CA LEU A 132 -1.59 3.25 9.86
C LEU A 132 -0.89 2.43 8.77
N MET A 133 -1.67 1.81 7.90
CA MET A 133 -1.21 1.11 6.70
C MET A 133 -1.76 1.82 5.47
N LEU A 134 -0.90 2.50 4.71
CA LEU A 134 -1.28 3.19 3.47
C LEU A 134 -0.83 2.38 2.27
N VAL A 135 -1.78 1.94 1.44
CA VAL A 135 -1.53 1.07 0.30
C VAL A 135 -1.79 1.77 -1.04
N ASP A 136 -0.83 1.65 -1.95
CA ASP A 136 -0.93 2.05 -3.36
C ASP A 136 -0.07 1.09 -4.18
N PRO A 137 -0.57 0.42 -5.23
CA PRO A 137 0.22 -0.55 -5.99
C PRO A 137 1.46 0.04 -6.66
N MET A 138 1.51 1.34 -6.92
CA MET A 138 2.55 2.00 -7.71
C MET A 138 3.21 3.15 -6.95
N LEU A 139 4.46 3.00 -6.56
CA LEU A 139 5.27 4.06 -5.99
C LEU A 139 6.26 4.61 -7.05
N ALA A 140 5.79 5.51 -7.91
CA ALA A 140 6.64 6.12 -8.95
C ALA A 140 7.56 7.20 -8.36
N THR A 141 7.18 8.47 -8.34
CA THR A 141 7.97 9.55 -7.72
C THR A 141 7.85 9.62 -6.20
N GLY A 142 6.88 8.93 -5.62
CA GLY A 142 6.56 9.00 -4.19
C GLY A 142 5.75 10.23 -3.76
N SER A 143 5.61 11.20 -4.64
CA SER A 143 4.96 12.49 -4.30
C SER A 143 3.46 12.31 -3.98
N SER A 144 2.73 11.49 -4.73
CA SER A 144 1.31 11.18 -4.46
C SER A 144 1.11 10.56 -3.09
N LEU A 145 1.93 9.55 -2.76
CA LEU A 145 1.84 8.85 -1.48
C LEU A 145 2.10 9.79 -0.30
N VAL A 146 3.15 10.64 -0.40
CA VAL A 146 3.49 11.60 0.66
C VAL A 146 2.38 12.65 0.81
N GLN A 147 1.85 13.22 -0.28
CA GLN A 147 0.76 14.21 -0.21
C GLN A 147 -0.54 13.60 0.34
N CYS A 148 -0.88 12.36 -0.04
CA CYS A 148 -2.02 11.66 0.52
C CYS A 148 -1.85 11.40 2.02
N LEU A 149 -0.63 11.03 2.45
CA LEU A 149 -0.32 10.87 3.86
C LEU A 149 -0.44 12.19 4.62
N ASP A 150 0.12 13.28 4.09
CA ASP A 150 0.01 14.61 4.71
C ASP A 150 -1.46 15.06 4.83
N GLY A 151 -2.31 14.73 3.85
CA GLY A 151 -3.75 14.97 3.91
C GLY A 151 -4.47 14.13 4.96
N LEU A 152 -4.04 12.89 5.21
CA LEU A 152 -4.59 12.04 6.27
C LEU A 152 -4.17 12.48 7.67
N LEU A 153 -2.95 13.00 7.82
CA LEU A 153 -2.36 13.39 9.11
C LEU A 153 -2.59 14.89 9.43
N HIS A 154 -3.77 15.40 9.08
CA HIS A 154 -4.17 16.76 9.46
C HIS A 154 -4.26 16.89 11.00
N ASP A 155 -4.25 18.15 11.50
CA ASP A 155 -4.38 18.47 12.93
C ASP A 155 -3.36 17.80 13.85
N GLU A 156 -2.10 17.61 13.36
CA GLU A 156 -1.00 17.02 14.12
C GLU A 156 -1.21 15.54 14.53
N MET A 157 -2.13 14.82 13.90
CA MET A 157 -2.30 13.37 14.13
C MET A 157 -0.98 12.62 13.90
N LYS A 158 -0.64 11.74 14.84
CA LYS A 158 0.59 10.94 14.78
C LYS A 158 0.24 9.46 14.91
N PRO A 159 0.38 8.67 13.83
CA PRO A 159 0.27 7.23 13.96
C PRO A 159 1.38 6.68 14.85
N SER A 160 1.09 5.63 15.62
CA SER A 160 2.09 4.95 16.44
C SER A 160 3.16 4.25 15.59
N LYS A 161 2.73 3.65 14.48
CA LYS A 161 3.58 3.07 13.43
C LYS A 161 2.96 3.37 12.06
N LEU A 162 3.81 3.54 11.05
CA LEU A 162 3.41 3.79 9.69
C LEU A 162 3.94 2.70 8.76
N HIS A 163 3.05 1.96 8.12
CA HIS A 163 3.38 1.02 7.07
C HIS A 163 2.91 1.57 5.72
N LEU A 164 3.84 1.75 4.82
CA LEU A 164 3.59 2.14 3.43
C LEU A 164 3.76 0.91 2.56
N VAL A 165 2.88 0.72 1.60
CA VAL A 165 2.87 -0.49 0.78
C VAL A 165 2.80 -0.14 -0.69
N ALA A 166 3.72 -0.70 -1.47
CA ALA A 166 3.67 -0.66 -2.93
C ALA A 166 3.93 -2.06 -3.53
N VAL A 167 3.30 -2.37 -4.65
CA VAL A 167 3.62 -3.61 -5.38
C VAL A 167 4.86 -3.40 -6.22
N ILE A 168 4.91 -2.28 -6.96
CA ILE A 168 6.08 -1.86 -7.72
C ILE A 168 6.49 -0.45 -7.29
N ALA A 169 7.76 -0.26 -7.00
CA ALA A 169 8.34 1.04 -6.68
C ALA A 169 9.47 1.39 -7.63
N SER A 170 9.75 2.67 -7.84
CA SER A 170 11.01 3.12 -8.42
C SER A 170 12.05 3.39 -7.33
N ALA A 171 13.32 3.26 -7.66
CA ALA A 171 14.42 3.63 -6.76
C ALA A 171 14.32 5.11 -6.32
N GLU A 172 13.99 6.01 -7.25
CA GLU A 172 13.77 7.44 -6.96
C GLU A 172 12.63 7.66 -5.96
N GLY A 173 11.48 6.98 -6.16
CA GLY A 173 10.31 7.08 -5.26
C GLY A 173 10.62 6.56 -3.86
N VAL A 174 11.37 5.47 -3.76
CA VAL A 174 11.85 4.92 -2.47
C VAL A 174 12.71 5.95 -1.74
N ASP A 175 13.69 6.56 -2.42
CA ASP A 175 14.57 7.57 -1.80
C ASP A 175 13.82 8.85 -1.42
N TYR A 176 12.85 9.27 -2.24
CA TYR A 176 11.99 10.41 -1.91
C TYR A 176 11.19 10.15 -0.63
N VAL A 177 10.53 9.00 -0.52
CA VAL A 177 9.75 8.60 0.66
C VAL A 177 10.65 8.52 1.90
N LYS A 178 11.83 7.89 1.81
CA LYS A 178 12.80 7.82 2.91
C LYS A 178 13.18 9.20 3.43
N LYS A 179 13.42 10.15 2.52
CA LYS A 179 13.79 11.53 2.86
C LYS A 179 12.64 12.30 3.50
N LYS A 180 11.44 12.24 2.91
CA LYS A 180 10.27 13.01 3.37
C LYS A 180 9.70 12.52 4.68
N LEU A 181 9.72 11.19 4.88
CA LEU A 181 9.10 10.57 6.05
C LEU A 181 10.11 10.15 7.14
N ALA A 182 11.34 10.68 7.10
CA ALA A 182 12.40 10.37 8.05
C ALA A 182 12.03 10.63 9.54
N LYS A 183 11.05 11.50 9.78
CA LYS A 183 10.54 11.87 11.11
C LYS A 183 9.59 10.84 11.73
N TYR A 184 9.05 9.92 10.91
CA TYR A 184 8.11 8.88 11.36
C TYR A 184 8.83 7.55 11.66
N ASP A 185 8.26 6.77 12.59
CA ASP A 185 8.56 5.33 12.69
C ASP A 185 7.81 4.62 11.55
N ALA A 186 8.49 4.47 10.41
CA ALA A 186 7.87 4.03 9.18
C ALA A 186 8.63 2.87 8.53
N THR A 187 7.87 1.93 7.95
CA THR A 187 8.38 0.86 7.10
C THR A 187 7.70 0.91 5.74
N LEU A 188 8.49 0.94 4.68
CA LEU A 188 8.03 0.81 3.30
C LEU A 188 8.19 -0.66 2.86
N TRP A 189 7.07 -1.29 2.53
CA TRP A 189 6.99 -2.66 2.04
C TRP A 189 6.77 -2.63 0.54
N VAL A 190 7.64 -3.29 -0.21
CA VAL A 190 7.60 -3.25 -1.67
C VAL A 190 7.64 -4.68 -2.22
N GLY A 191 6.87 -4.92 -3.27
CA GLY A 191 7.00 -6.16 -4.03
C GLY A 191 8.33 -6.21 -4.77
N ASN A 192 8.55 -5.30 -5.72
CA ASN A 192 9.85 -5.09 -6.38
C ASN A 192 10.18 -3.61 -6.55
N ILE A 193 11.48 -3.32 -6.61
CA ILE A 193 12.03 -1.99 -6.90
C ILE A 193 12.63 -2.02 -8.31
N ASP A 194 12.20 -1.08 -9.16
CA ASP A 194 12.70 -0.87 -10.52
C ASP A 194 13.56 0.40 -10.58
N ASP A 195 14.53 0.43 -11.49
CA ASP A 195 15.59 1.42 -11.44
C ASP A 195 15.21 2.79 -12.02
N GLU A 196 14.29 2.85 -13.01
CA GLU A 196 14.08 4.03 -13.83
C GLU A 196 12.65 4.55 -13.84
N LEU A 197 12.51 5.86 -14.13
CA LEU A 197 11.25 6.52 -14.47
C LEU A 197 11.35 7.14 -15.87
N THR A 198 10.26 7.05 -16.62
CA THR A 198 10.12 7.85 -17.85
C THR A 198 9.92 9.33 -17.52
N ALA A 199 10.06 10.22 -18.52
CA ALA A 199 9.78 11.66 -18.38
C ALA A 199 8.31 11.95 -17.93
N LYS A 200 7.38 11.01 -18.15
CA LYS A 200 5.98 11.07 -17.67
C LYS A 200 5.78 10.36 -16.32
N ALA A 201 6.86 10.06 -15.60
CA ALA A 201 6.84 9.40 -14.29
C ALA A 201 6.18 8.01 -14.31
N TYR A 202 6.33 7.22 -15.37
CA TYR A 202 6.05 5.80 -15.39
C TYR A 202 7.28 5.01 -14.96
N ILE A 203 7.09 3.98 -14.15
CA ILE A 203 8.16 3.08 -13.70
C ILE A 203 8.61 2.19 -14.87
N VAL A 204 9.93 2.01 -15.03
CA VAL A 204 10.53 1.17 -16.07
C VAL A 204 11.41 0.10 -15.42
N PRO A 205 11.18 -1.21 -15.73
CA PRO A 205 10.19 -1.75 -16.66
C PRO A 205 8.73 -1.63 -16.19
N GLY A 206 8.46 -1.53 -14.87
CA GLY A 206 7.14 -1.32 -14.34
C GLY A 206 6.10 -2.36 -14.75
N LEU A 207 4.84 -1.92 -14.87
CA LEU A 207 3.72 -2.73 -15.36
C LEU A 207 2.70 -1.90 -16.19
N GLY A 208 2.93 -0.60 -16.38
CA GLY A 208 2.00 0.33 -17.02
C GLY A 208 1.13 1.11 -16.03
N ASP A 209 -0.09 1.51 -16.42
CA ASP A 209 -1.07 2.17 -15.53
C ASP A 209 -1.92 1.14 -14.79
N ALA A 210 -1.65 0.96 -13.50
CA ALA A 210 -2.36 -0.01 -12.68
C ALA A 210 -3.87 0.28 -12.55
N GLY A 211 -4.27 1.56 -12.59
CA GLY A 211 -5.67 1.96 -12.52
C GLY A 211 -6.44 1.56 -13.78
N ASP A 212 -5.84 1.76 -14.94
CA ASP A 212 -6.44 1.43 -16.23
C ASP A 212 -6.45 -0.09 -16.45
N LEU A 213 -5.39 -0.80 -16.06
CA LEU A 213 -5.33 -2.26 -16.07
C LEU A 213 -6.39 -2.89 -15.15
N ALA A 214 -6.64 -2.30 -13.97
CA ALA A 214 -7.63 -2.82 -13.02
C ALA A 214 -9.07 -2.49 -13.41
N TYR A 215 -9.36 -1.29 -13.96
CA TYR A 215 -10.72 -0.75 -14.07
C TYR A 215 -11.08 -0.17 -15.44
N GLY A 216 -10.14 -0.10 -16.36
CA GLY A 216 -10.32 0.51 -17.68
C GLY A 216 -9.82 1.95 -17.74
N GLU A 217 -9.57 2.39 -18.97
CA GLU A 217 -9.05 3.72 -19.26
C GLU A 217 -9.95 4.83 -18.69
N LYS A 218 -9.32 5.92 -18.26
CA LYS A 218 -10.00 7.15 -17.87
C LYS A 218 -10.36 7.93 -19.12
N GLU A 219 -11.54 8.56 -19.12
CA GLU A 219 -11.89 9.58 -20.10
C GLU A 219 -11.13 10.89 -19.88
#